data_d41ab68b31e7050d753f3df75641d62b
#
_entry.id   d41ab68b31e7050d753f3df75641d62b
#
_cell.length_a   1.000
_cell.length_b   1.000
_cell.length_c   1.000
_cell.angle_alpha   90.00
_cell.angle_beta   90.00
_cell.angle_gamma   90.00
#
_symmetry.space_group_name_H-M   'P 1'
#
loop_
_entity.id
_entity.type
_entity.pdbx_description
1 polymer ?
#
loop_
_entity_poly.entity_id
_entity_poly.type
_entity_poly.pdbx_seq_one_letter_code
_entity_poly.pdbx_strand_id
1 'polypeptide(L)'
;MSEPRASSSQPGSTDGGGRREPGPLARLDRIPVWPYERKLLWVVGAGYFFAFFDIVTISFAVPVIATQFHVSKGTVTLSVTSSLIGYIIGAFADSTIADKWGRRLSLEISVAVFSIGTVLAAFSANVTELIIFRFISGLGIGAEIAAVTTYIGELSPAKLRGRYTSWATTAAYAGFAAVPFVARALVPTFASGWRVLFVIGALGGVTILFMRRGLPPSPRWLVSQGRTEEAHEVVAEAEETAREEVDGDLPAPEPIAEEAPAERFPIKALLKPPMIGRVALFVGIWFVYYIGNYGWLTLAPTLFTDKGYSLADSTTYLIVSGIGFLAGAYATTHFSDRLERKYTTAAIAAAWGVALLVIGYFVSPSIIIIFGFVASMTIGLLVPMLYTYTAEHFSTNARATGVALTDGLGHVGGALAPLIILGANTAWGFSSAFLVMGITGFVAGALILLGITATARSLETVTATDSAARPGETVTDSAARPVGENRPRTPAG
;
A
#
# COMPACT_ATOMS: atom_id res chain seq x y z
N MET A 1 45.11 53.84 25.10
CA MET A 1 45.51 52.77 26.04
C MET A 1 44.39 52.56 27.01
N SER A 2 43.56 51.61 26.80
CA SER A 2 42.54 51.12 27.73
C SER A 2 42.13 49.72 27.25
N GLU A 3 42.53 48.72 28.04
CA GLU A 3 42.23 47.31 27.78
C GLU A 3 40.77 47.01 27.97
N PRO A 4 40.19 46.07 27.20
CA PRO A 4 38.84 45.54 27.46
C PRO A 4 38.89 44.38 28.47
N ARG A 5 38.11 44.50 29.51
CA ARG A 5 37.88 43.48 30.56
C ARG A 5 37.23 42.23 29.92
N ALA A 6 37.83 41.07 30.16
CA ALA A 6 37.27 39.75 29.92
C ALA A 6 36.11 39.51 30.90
N SER A 7 34.92 39.22 30.35
CA SER A 7 33.78 38.71 31.10
C SER A 7 33.92 37.21 31.30
N SER A 8 34.17 36.80 32.55
CA SER A 8 34.12 35.40 32.97
C SER A 8 32.70 34.86 32.91
N SER A 9 32.41 34.00 31.92
CA SER A 9 31.25 33.15 31.93
C SER A 9 31.44 32.06 32.98
N GLN A 10 30.65 32.11 34.04
CA GLN A 10 30.53 31.02 35.00
C GLN A 10 29.93 29.80 34.33
N PRO A 11 30.42 28.58 34.59
CA PRO A 11 29.73 27.36 34.15
C PRO A 11 28.46 27.20 34.98
N GLY A 12 27.32 27.13 34.27
CA GLY A 12 26.01 26.89 34.87
C GLY A 12 25.98 25.61 35.69
N SER A 13 25.43 25.73 36.87
CA SER A 13 25.23 24.69 37.86
C SER A 13 24.49 23.47 37.23
N THR A 14 25.17 22.33 37.29
CA THR A 14 24.54 21.01 37.17
C THR A 14 23.77 20.74 38.45
N ASP A 15 22.49 21.02 38.46
CA ASP A 15 21.62 20.63 39.57
C ASP A 15 20.56 19.63 39.09
N GLY A 16 20.48 18.54 39.84
CA GLY A 16 19.32 17.64 39.91
C GLY A 16 19.09 16.74 38.70
N GLY A 17 19.20 15.42 38.91
CA GLY A 17 18.71 14.36 38.02
C GLY A 17 17.17 14.41 37.79
N GLY A 18 16.73 15.45 37.11
CA GLY A 18 15.39 15.56 36.57
C GLY A 18 15.22 14.51 35.47
N ARG A 19 14.45 13.49 35.71
CA ARG A 19 13.94 12.59 34.65
C ARG A 19 13.34 13.50 33.59
N ARG A 20 14.02 13.64 32.44
CA ARG A 20 13.39 14.32 31.26
C ARG A 20 12.03 13.69 31.04
N GLU A 21 11.02 14.50 30.93
CA GLU A 21 9.68 13.98 30.58
C GLU A 21 9.79 13.14 29.31
N PRO A 22 9.10 11.97 29.26
CA PRO A 22 9.16 11.11 28.08
C PRO A 22 8.63 11.87 26.86
N GLY A 23 9.35 11.79 25.76
CA GLY A 23 8.94 12.41 24.50
C GLY A 23 7.56 11.93 24.03
N PRO A 24 6.85 12.70 23.18
CA PRO A 24 5.48 12.38 22.77
C PRO A 24 5.40 11.03 22.03
N LEU A 25 6.42 10.64 21.27
CA LEU A 25 6.42 9.37 20.57
C LEU A 25 6.57 8.16 21.50
N ALA A 26 7.36 8.29 22.57
CA ALA A 26 7.47 7.26 23.60
C ALA A 26 6.15 7.07 24.35
N ARG A 27 5.43 8.17 24.59
CA ARG A 27 4.11 8.16 25.20
C ARG A 27 3.07 7.53 24.27
N LEU A 28 3.09 7.80 22.97
CA LEU A 28 2.23 7.17 21.97
C LEU A 28 2.48 5.65 21.90
N ASP A 29 3.74 5.24 21.81
CA ASP A 29 4.10 3.84 21.59
C ASP A 29 3.87 2.91 22.79
N ARG A 30 3.64 3.46 24.01
CA ARG A 30 3.26 2.69 25.20
C ARG A 30 1.79 2.26 25.21
N ILE A 31 0.92 2.87 24.37
CA ILE A 31 -0.51 2.65 24.39
C ILE A 31 -0.83 1.24 23.82
N PRO A 32 -1.53 0.35 24.57
CA PRO A 32 -1.77 -1.03 24.16
C PRO A 32 -3.03 -1.22 23.29
N VAL A 33 -3.77 -0.14 23.01
CA VAL A 33 -5.03 -0.14 22.23
C VAL A 33 -4.97 0.91 21.13
N TRP A 34 -6.04 1.02 20.33
CA TRP A 34 -6.18 2.15 19.40
C TRP A 34 -6.35 3.46 20.19
N PRO A 35 -5.48 4.46 19.96
CA PRO A 35 -5.41 5.62 20.84
C PRO A 35 -6.38 6.76 20.48
N TYR A 36 -7.29 6.55 19.55
CA TYR A 36 -8.23 7.58 19.08
C TYR A 36 -9.66 7.01 19.00
N GLU A 37 -10.64 7.87 18.78
CA GLU A 37 -12.00 7.41 18.52
C GLU A 37 -12.05 6.37 17.38
N ARG A 38 -12.81 5.30 17.52
CA ARG A 38 -12.98 4.27 16.48
C ARG A 38 -13.56 4.82 15.19
N LYS A 39 -14.30 5.93 15.26
CA LYS A 39 -14.82 6.67 14.11
C LYS A 39 -13.71 7.05 13.12
N LEU A 40 -12.53 7.41 13.61
CA LEU A 40 -11.37 7.77 12.78
C LEU A 40 -10.96 6.62 11.85
N LEU A 41 -10.87 5.39 12.38
CA LEU A 41 -10.58 4.21 11.57
C LEU A 41 -11.61 4.02 10.46
N TRP A 42 -12.91 4.18 10.78
CA TRP A 42 -13.96 4.05 9.77
C TRP A 42 -13.88 5.13 8.69
N VAL A 43 -13.61 6.37 9.07
CA VAL A 43 -13.49 7.50 8.11
C VAL A 43 -12.31 7.29 7.16
N VAL A 44 -11.15 6.90 7.71
CA VAL A 44 -9.95 6.67 6.89
C VAL A 44 -10.11 5.40 6.04
N GLY A 45 -10.64 4.32 6.64
CA GLY A 45 -10.92 3.07 5.93
C GLY A 45 -11.96 3.22 4.82
N ALA A 46 -12.99 4.06 5.02
CA ALA A 46 -13.98 4.35 3.99
C ALA A 46 -13.35 5.08 2.79
N GLY A 47 -12.39 6.00 3.02
CA GLY A 47 -11.63 6.60 1.91
C GLY A 47 -10.90 5.56 1.08
N TYR A 48 -10.24 4.64 1.76
CA TYR A 48 -9.54 3.54 1.12
C TYR A 48 -10.49 2.61 0.36
N PHE A 49 -11.66 2.30 0.95
CA PHE A 49 -12.72 1.55 0.29
C PHE A 49 -13.16 2.20 -1.03
N PHE A 50 -13.46 3.49 -1.03
CA PHE A 50 -13.93 4.17 -2.24
C PHE A 50 -12.83 4.38 -3.28
N ALA A 51 -11.57 4.56 -2.88
CA ALA A 51 -10.44 4.58 -3.80
C ALA A 51 -10.31 3.25 -4.57
N PHE A 52 -10.41 2.12 -3.86
CA PHE A 52 -10.36 0.79 -4.48
C PHE A 52 -11.63 0.45 -5.26
N PHE A 53 -12.78 0.91 -4.79
CA PHE A 53 -14.03 0.82 -5.54
C PHE A 53 -13.89 1.51 -6.91
N ASP A 54 -13.35 2.73 -6.96
CA ASP A 54 -13.19 3.49 -8.19
C ASP A 54 -12.23 2.84 -9.19
N ILE A 55 -11.13 2.23 -8.73
CA ILE A 55 -10.16 1.52 -9.59
C ILE A 55 -10.86 0.48 -10.49
N VAL A 56 -11.79 -0.29 -9.94
CA VAL A 56 -12.43 -1.40 -10.62
C VAL A 56 -13.74 -1.00 -11.31
N THR A 57 -14.32 0.13 -10.95
CA THR A 57 -15.60 0.61 -11.50
C THR A 57 -15.60 0.66 -13.02
N ILE A 58 -14.54 1.16 -13.65
CA ILE A 58 -14.42 1.25 -15.11
C ILE A 58 -14.53 -0.13 -15.81
N SER A 59 -14.08 -1.20 -15.16
CA SER A 59 -14.04 -2.55 -15.73
C SER A 59 -15.41 -3.04 -16.23
N PHE A 60 -16.43 -2.73 -15.43
CA PHE A 60 -17.82 -3.11 -15.72
C PHE A 60 -18.49 -2.16 -16.73
N ALA A 61 -17.92 -0.99 -16.91
CA ALA A 61 -18.43 0.05 -17.79
C ALA A 61 -17.90 -0.05 -19.23
N VAL A 62 -16.70 -0.63 -19.44
CA VAL A 62 -16.04 -0.69 -20.76
C VAL A 62 -16.95 -1.18 -21.88
N PRO A 63 -17.68 -2.32 -21.78
CA PRO A 63 -18.49 -2.79 -22.90
C PRO A 63 -19.64 -1.84 -23.26
N VAL A 64 -20.26 -1.22 -22.24
CA VAL A 64 -21.39 -0.29 -22.43
C VAL A 64 -20.90 1.04 -23.00
N ILE A 65 -19.82 1.58 -22.47
CA ILE A 65 -19.21 2.85 -22.94
C ILE A 65 -18.77 2.71 -24.41
N ALA A 66 -18.13 1.58 -24.77
CA ALA A 66 -17.69 1.33 -26.13
C ALA A 66 -18.87 1.39 -27.14
N THR A 67 -19.99 0.78 -26.77
CA THR A 67 -21.22 0.84 -27.57
C THR A 67 -21.80 2.26 -27.59
N GLN A 68 -21.88 2.94 -26.46
CA GLN A 68 -22.51 4.26 -26.35
C GLN A 68 -21.71 5.36 -27.07
N PHE A 69 -20.39 5.30 -27.03
CA PHE A 69 -19.52 6.28 -27.69
C PHE A 69 -19.08 5.86 -29.09
N HIS A 70 -19.57 4.70 -29.59
CA HIS A 70 -19.23 4.16 -30.92
C HIS A 70 -17.73 4.01 -31.15
N VAL A 71 -17.00 3.56 -30.14
CA VAL A 71 -15.55 3.34 -30.18
C VAL A 71 -15.19 1.89 -29.82
N SER A 72 -13.95 1.48 -30.11
CA SER A 72 -13.50 0.14 -29.72
C SER A 72 -13.36 0.02 -28.20
N LYS A 73 -13.53 -1.19 -27.67
CA LYS A 73 -13.27 -1.50 -26.26
C LYS A 73 -11.82 -1.12 -25.87
N GLY A 74 -10.85 -1.35 -26.78
CA GLY A 74 -9.46 -0.96 -26.62
C GLY A 74 -9.30 0.55 -26.42
N THR A 75 -10.06 1.38 -27.13
CA THR A 75 -10.04 2.84 -26.95
C THR A 75 -10.56 3.23 -25.56
N VAL A 76 -11.65 2.60 -25.10
CA VAL A 76 -12.18 2.86 -23.75
C VAL A 76 -11.18 2.45 -22.67
N THR A 77 -10.48 1.34 -22.85
CA THR A 77 -9.49 0.88 -21.83
C THR A 77 -8.25 1.77 -21.72
N LEU A 78 -8.01 2.69 -22.65
CA LEU A 78 -7.01 3.76 -22.45
C LEU A 78 -7.34 4.64 -21.23
N SER A 79 -8.59 4.69 -20.81
CA SER A 79 -8.99 5.35 -19.56
C SER A 79 -8.46 4.61 -18.31
N VAL A 80 -8.26 3.30 -18.37
CA VAL A 80 -7.58 2.52 -17.32
C VAL A 80 -6.09 2.87 -17.31
N THR A 81 -5.44 2.85 -18.48
CA THR A 81 -4.04 3.24 -18.65
C THR A 81 -3.78 4.64 -18.11
N SER A 82 -4.62 5.61 -18.49
CA SER A 82 -4.47 7.00 -18.05
C SER A 82 -4.66 7.15 -16.54
N SER A 83 -5.63 6.44 -15.97
CA SER A 83 -5.83 6.43 -14.50
C SER A 83 -4.62 5.87 -13.76
N LEU A 84 -3.99 4.80 -14.26
CA LEU A 84 -2.79 4.23 -13.63
C LEU A 84 -1.55 5.09 -13.80
N ILE A 85 -1.42 5.82 -14.92
CA ILE A 85 -0.37 6.84 -15.06
C ILE A 85 -0.61 7.97 -14.03
N GLY A 86 -1.86 8.44 -13.91
CA GLY A 86 -2.26 9.38 -12.86
C GLY A 86 -1.93 8.86 -11.46
N TYR A 87 -2.26 7.59 -11.17
CA TYR A 87 -1.95 6.93 -9.90
C TYR A 87 -0.46 7.02 -9.55
N ILE A 88 0.42 6.67 -10.47
CA ILE A 88 1.88 6.73 -10.25
C ILE A 88 2.31 8.16 -9.88
N ILE A 89 1.88 9.13 -10.68
CA ILE A 89 2.22 10.55 -10.45
C ILE A 89 1.65 11.04 -9.12
N GLY A 90 0.39 10.70 -8.82
CA GLY A 90 -0.30 11.07 -7.59
C GLY A 90 0.38 10.52 -6.33
N ALA A 91 0.78 9.26 -6.34
CA ALA A 91 1.48 8.63 -5.22
C ALA A 91 2.83 9.33 -4.92
N PHE A 92 3.59 9.70 -5.94
CA PHE A 92 4.82 10.47 -5.76
C PHE A 92 4.57 11.91 -5.30
N ALA A 93 3.56 12.58 -5.85
CA ALA A 93 3.19 13.94 -5.46
C ALA A 93 2.73 13.99 -4.00
N ASP A 94 1.94 13.01 -3.56
CA ASP A 94 1.45 12.90 -2.19
C ASP A 94 2.57 12.92 -1.16
N SER A 95 3.65 12.19 -1.41
CA SER A 95 4.77 12.15 -0.48
C SER A 95 5.35 13.55 -0.22
N THR A 96 5.36 14.43 -1.23
CA THR A 96 5.83 15.81 -1.09
C THR A 96 4.80 16.70 -0.38
N ILE A 97 3.52 16.52 -0.71
CA ILE A 97 2.41 17.24 -0.08
C ILE A 97 2.33 16.89 1.40
N ALA A 98 2.31 15.59 1.73
CA ALA A 98 2.20 15.07 3.07
C ALA A 98 3.34 15.53 3.98
N ASP A 99 4.56 15.62 3.46
CA ASP A 99 5.71 16.06 4.27
C ASP A 99 5.72 17.57 4.50
N LYS A 100 5.32 18.35 3.50
CA LYS A 100 5.37 19.82 3.59
C LYS A 100 4.19 20.39 4.37
N TRP A 101 2.98 19.88 4.12
CA TRP A 101 1.75 20.45 4.66
C TRP A 101 1.02 19.55 5.66
N GLY A 102 1.53 18.35 5.90
CA GLY A 102 0.98 17.40 6.86
C GLY A 102 0.07 16.34 6.25
N ARG A 103 -0.06 15.23 6.97
CA ARG A 103 -0.78 14.03 6.52
C ARG A 103 -2.27 14.27 6.35
N ARG A 104 -2.86 15.08 7.23
CA ARG A 104 -4.29 15.41 7.18
C ARG A 104 -4.65 16.14 5.89
N LEU A 105 -3.91 17.20 5.53
CA LEU A 105 -4.19 17.96 4.31
C LEU A 105 -3.95 17.11 3.07
N SER A 106 -2.94 16.25 3.07
CA SER A 106 -2.70 15.28 2.00
C SER A 106 -3.91 14.37 1.77
N LEU A 107 -4.48 13.78 2.84
CA LEU A 107 -5.70 12.98 2.79
C LEU A 107 -6.93 13.76 2.27
N GLU A 108 -7.07 15.03 2.62
CA GLU A 108 -8.17 15.88 2.15
C GLU A 108 -8.03 16.19 0.65
N ILE A 109 -6.82 16.52 0.19
CA ILE A 109 -6.51 16.79 -1.22
C ILE A 109 -6.72 15.55 -2.07
N SER A 110 -6.20 14.40 -1.64
CA SER A 110 -6.28 13.15 -2.39
C SER A 110 -7.72 12.73 -2.65
N VAL A 111 -8.56 12.73 -1.61
CA VAL A 111 -9.97 12.36 -1.75
C VAL A 111 -10.75 13.39 -2.58
N ALA A 112 -10.43 14.68 -2.46
CA ALA A 112 -11.05 15.71 -3.26
C ALA A 112 -10.72 15.54 -4.75
N VAL A 113 -9.45 15.32 -5.09
CA VAL A 113 -8.99 15.15 -6.48
C VAL A 113 -9.62 13.91 -7.11
N PHE A 114 -9.61 12.76 -6.42
CA PHE A 114 -10.22 11.56 -7.02
C PHE A 114 -11.74 11.72 -7.17
N SER A 115 -12.42 12.32 -6.19
CA SER A 115 -13.88 12.51 -6.27
C SER A 115 -14.27 13.45 -7.40
N ILE A 116 -13.55 14.56 -7.57
CA ILE A 116 -13.77 15.49 -8.69
C ILE A 116 -13.52 14.77 -10.02
N GLY A 117 -12.39 14.07 -10.16
CA GLY A 117 -12.08 13.31 -11.38
C GLY A 117 -13.16 12.28 -11.71
N THR A 118 -13.67 11.57 -10.70
CA THR A 118 -14.70 10.53 -10.87
C THR A 118 -16.07 11.14 -11.20
N VAL A 119 -16.45 12.28 -10.59
CA VAL A 119 -17.66 13.02 -10.99
C VAL A 119 -17.56 13.45 -12.45
N LEU A 120 -16.45 14.08 -12.84
CA LEU A 120 -16.25 14.51 -14.23
C LEU A 120 -16.29 13.31 -15.19
N ALA A 121 -15.70 12.17 -14.82
CA ALA A 121 -15.76 10.94 -15.61
C ALA A 121 -17.22 10.43 -15.79
N ALA A 122 -18.06 10.54 -14.77
CA ALA A 122 -19.47 10.19 -14.84
C ALA A 122 -20.23 11.03 -15.85
N PHE A 123 -19.85 12.29 -16.06
CA PHE A 123 -20.50 13.24 -16.95
C PHE A 123 -19.77 13.41 -18.31
N SER A 124 -18.75 12.61 -18.60
CA SER A 124 -18.05 12.66 -19.88
C SER A 124 -19.00 12.48 -21.07
N ALA A 125 -18.88 13.32 -22.08
CA ALA A 125 -19.68 13.29 -23.30
C ALA A 125 -19.04 12.39 -24.38
N ASN A 126 -17.74 12.12 -24.28
CA ASN A 126 -16.97 11.33 -25.22
C ASN A 126 -15.80 10.60 -24.51
N VAL A 127 -15.14 9.69 -25.24
CA VAL A 127 -14.07 8.87 -24.70
C VAL A 127 -12.81 9.68 -24.33
N THR A 128 -12.54 10.77 -25.03
CA THR A 128 -11.37 11.63 -24.75
C THR A 128 -11.53 12.32 -23.39
N GLU A 129 -12.70 12.88 -23.12
CA GLU A 129 -13.02 13.44 -21.81
C GLU A 129 -12.92 12.37 -20.71
N LEU A 130 -13.47 11.19 -20.95
CA LEU A 130 -13.36 10.08 -20.01
C LEU A 130 -11.90 9.76 -19.70
N ILE A 131 -11.01 9.66 -20.69
CA ILE A 131 -9.58 9.39 -20.51
C ILE A 131 -8.92 10.48 -19.66
N ILE A 132 -9.21 11.77 -19.95
CA ILE A 132 -8.66 12.90 -19.19
C ILE A 132 -9.14 12.88 -17.73
N PHE A 133 -10.44 12.69 -17.53
CA PHE A 133 -11.01 12.71 -16.19
C PHE A 133 -10.60 11.49 -15.36
N ARG A 134 -10.40 10.33 -15.99
CA ARG A 134 -9.80 9.16 -15.35
C ARG A 134 -8.35 9.35 -14.95
N PHE A 135 -7.58 10.15 -15.71
CA PHE A 135 -6.23 10.55 -15.27
C PHE A 135 -6.31 11.40 -14.00
N ILE A 136 -7.24 12.36 -13.91
CA ILE A 136 -7.42 13.19 -12.72
C ILE A 136 -7.85 12.33 -11.51
N SER A 137 -8.82 11.41 -11.69
CA SER A 137 -9.20 10.52 -10.60
C SER A 137 -8.03 9.63 -10.16
N GLY A 138 -7.25 9.15 -11.11
CA GLY A 138 -6.04 8.37 -10.86
C GLY A 138 -5.01 9.11 -10.00
N LEU A 139 -4.75 10.40 -10.27
CA LEU A 139 -3.89 11.23 -9.42
C LEU A 139 -4.35 11.20 -7.95
N GLY A 140 -5.64 11.41 -7.72
CA GLY A 140 -6.21 11.37 -6.37
C GLY A 140 -6.16 9.98 -5.74
N ILE A 141 -6.43 8.92 -6.48
CA ILE A 141 -6.41 7.53 -5.98
C ILE A 141 -5.00 7.12 -5.54
N GLY A 142 -3.98 7.42 -6.36
CA GLY A 142 -2.59 7.11 -6.01
C GLY A 142 -2.13 7.86 -4.77
N ALA A 143 -2.47 9.15 -4.67
CA ALA A 143 -2.24 9.96 -3.49
C ALA A 143 -2.96 9.39 -2.26
N GLU A 144 -4.23 9.02 -2.38
CA GLU A 144 -5.04 8.48 -1.29
C GLU A 144 -4.46 7.19 -0.69
N ILE A 145 -4.01 6.28 -1.56
CA ILE A 145 -3.43 5.00 -1.13
C ILE A 145 -2.15 5.22 -0.33
N ALA A 146 -1.29 6.12 -0.77
CA ALA A 146 -0.07 6.49 -0.06
C ALA A 146 -0.38 7.20 1.26
N ALA A 147 -1.28 8.20 1.23
CA ALA A 147 -1.66 8.99 2.39
C ALA A 147 -2.31 8.16 3.51
N VAL A 148 -3.28 7.29 3.18
CA VAL A 148 -3.96 6.42 4.16
C VAL A 148 -2.99 5.50 4.87
N THR A 149 -2.12 4.83 4.11
CA THR A 149 -1.14 3.89 4.67
C THR A 149 -0.18 4.60 5.63
N THR A 150 0.33 5.76 5.23
CA THR A 150 1.23 6.57 6.04
C THR A 150 0.53 7.10 7.29
N TYR A 151 -0.67 7.66 7.14
CA TYR A 151 -1.41 8.27 8.24
C TYR A 151 -1.77 7.26 9.33
N ILE A 152 -2.35 6.11 8.97
CA ILE A 152 -2.66 5.05 9.94
C ILE A 152 -1.37 4.53 10.60
N GLY A 153 -0.30 4.35 9.83
CA GLY A 153 0.99 3.92 10.35
C GLY A 153 1.60 4.89 11.37
N GLU A 154 1.44 6.21 11.15
CA GLU A 154 1.97 7.25 12.03
C GLU A 154 1.12 7.49 13.28
N LEU A 155 -0.20 7.29 13.20
CA LEU A 155 -1.09 7.37 14.36
C LEU A 155 -1.03 6.12 15.25
N SER A 156 -0.65 4.99 14.69
CA SER A 156 -0.63 3.73 15.42
C SER A 156 0.56 3.63 16.37
N PRO A 157 0.35 3.12 17.61
CA PRO A 157 1.45 2.64 18.44
C PRO A 157 2.29 1.60 17.69
N ALA A 158 3.60 1.57 17.90
CA ALA A 158 4.52 0.74 17.12
C ALA A 158 4.15 -0.75 17.10
N LYS A 159 3.76 -1.30 18.25
CA LYS A 159 3.33 -2.71 18.40
C LYS A 159 2.03 -3.05 17.68
N LEU A 160 1.18 -2.08 17.40
CA LEU A 160 -0.16 -2.25 16.81
C LEU A 160 -0.26 -1.79 15.35
N ARG A 161 0.81 -1.17 14.82
CA ARG A 161 0.84 -0.59 13.47
C ARG A 161 0.41 -1.59 12.39
N GLY A 162 0.95 -2.79 12.42
CA GLY A 162 0.60 -3.84 11.47
C GLY A 162 -0.88 -4.23 11.51
N ARG A 163 -1.48 -4.27 12.72
CA ARG A 163 -2.90 -4.59 12.89
C ARG A 163 -3.80 -3.55 12.22
N TYR A 164 -3.55 -2.27 12.44
CA TYR A 164 -4.41 -1.21 11.92
C TYR A 164 -4.19 -0.92 10.44
N THR A 165 -2.97 -1.06 9.94
CA THR A 165 -2.72 -1.00 8.49
C THR A 165 -3.37 -2.18 7.75
N SER A 166 -3.36 -3.39 8.33
CA SER A 166 -4.08 -4.54 7.77
C SER A 166 -5.60 -4.35 7.77
N TRP A 167 -6.14 -3.72 8.80
CA TRP A 167 -7.56 -3.36 8.84
C TRP A 167 -7.93 -2.41 7.70
N ALA A 168 -7.13 -1.38 7.44
CA ALA A 168 -7.33 -0.48 6.31
C ALA A 168 -7.27 -1.22 4.96
N THR A 169 -6.32 -2.13 4.79
CA THR A 169 -6.21 -2.97 3.59
C THR A 169 -7.45 -3.85 3.41
N THR A 170 -8.04 -4.36 4.49
CA THR A 170 -9.30 -5.11 4.43
C THR A 170 -10.46 -4.24 3.94
N ALA A 171 -10.54 -2.98 4.40
CA ALA A 171 -11.53 -2.04 3.89
C ALA A 171 -11.33 -1.75 2.38
N ALA A 172 -10.09 -1.63 1.93
CA ALA A 172 -9.76 -1.49 0.51
C ALA A 172 -10.27 -2.68 -0.34
N TYR A 173 -9.99 -3.90 0.10
CA TYR A 173 -10.48 -5.11 -0.60
C TYR A 173 -12.01 -5.26 -0.54
N ALA A 174 -12.65 -4.77 0.51
CA ALA A 174 -14.11 -4.67 0.54
C ALA A 174 -14.63 -3.74 -0.57
N GLY A 175 -13.89 -2.67 -0.91
CA GLY A 175 -14.16 -1.83 -2.08
C GLY A 175 -14.14 -2.62 -3.39
N PHE A 176 -13.10 -3.41 -3.64
CA PHE A 176 -13.06 -4.29 -4.82
C PHE A 176 -14.22 -5.29 -4.86
N ALA A 177 -14.55 -5.90 -3.72
CA ALA A 177 -15.61 -6.87 -3.62
C ALA A 177 -17.00 -6.26 -3.83
N ALA A 178 -17.21 -5.01 -3.45
CA ALA A 178 -18.50 -4.33 -3.55
C ALA A 178 -18.88 -3.94 -5.00
N VAL A 179 -17.87 -3.61 -5.83
CA VAL A 179 -18.15 -3.12 -7.20
C VAL A 179 -19.00 -4.07 -8.03
N PRO A 180 -18.71 -5.38 -8.14
CA PRO A 180 -19.51 -6.29 -8.94
C PRO A 180 -20.99 -6.35 -8.52
N PHE A 181 -21.28 -6.24 -7.21
CA PHE A 181 -22.66 -6.23 -6.70
C PHE A 181 -23.42 -4.99 -7.18
N VAL A 182 -22.81 -3.82 -7.03
CA VAL A 182 -23.43 -2.54 -7.45
C VAL A 182 -23.51 -2.48 -8.97
N ALA A 183 -22.45 -2.88 -9.67
CA ALA A 183 -22.39 -2.92 -11.12
C ALA A 183 -23.46 -3.86 -11.72
N ARG A 184 -23.68 -5.04 -11.10
CA ARG A 184 -24.72 -6.00 -11.57
C ARG A 184 -26.13 -5.41 -11.52
N ALA A 185 -26.39 -4.61 -10.51
CA ALA A 185 -27.70 -3.95 -10.37
C ALA A 185 -27.91 -2.80 -11.34
N LEU A 186 -26.84 -2.10 -11.73
CA LEU A 186 -26.96 -0.84 -12.47
C LEU A 186 -26.61 -0.97 -13.96
N VAL A 187 -25.43 -1.55 -14.26
CA VAL A 187 -24.85 -1.41 -15.61
C VAL A 187 -25.60 -2.20 -16.68
N PRO A 188 -26.04 -3.46 -16.47
CA PRO A 188 -26.86 -4.17 -17.46
C PRO A 188 -28.30 -3.68 -17.54
N THR A 189 -28.77 -2.92 -16.53
CA THR A 189 -30.17 -2.56 -16.38
C THR A 189 -30.52 -1.22 -17.03
N PHE A 190 -29.59 -0.27 -16.99
CA PHE A 190 -29.81 1.09 -17.47
C PHE A 190 -28.70 1.51 -18.43
N ALA A 191 -29.06 2.19 -19.52
CA ALA A 191 -28.08 2.73 -20.48
C ALA A 191 -27.07 3.68 -19.84
N SER A 192 -27.47 4.42 -18.79
CA SER A 192 -26.63 5.31 -17.97
C SER A 192 -26.14 4.66 -16.69
N GLY A 193 -26.32 3.35 -16.48
CA GLY A 193 -25.98 2.64 -15.24
C GLY A 193 -24.50 2.79 -14.84
N TRP A 194 -23.60 2.82 -15.83
CA TRP A 194 -22.19 3.06 -15.57
C TRP A 194 -21.92 4.46 -15.01
N ARG A 195 -22.66 5.49 -15.41
CA ARG A 195 -22.54 6.85 -14.86
C ARG A 195 -22.96 6.88 -13.40
N VAL A 196 -24.06 6.20 -13.08
CA VAL A 196 -24.54 6.07 -11.69
C VAL A 196 -23.52 5.35 -10.83
N LEU A 197 -22.87 4.31 -11.36
CA LEU A 197 -21.81 3.59 -10.65
C LEU A 197 -20.62 4.51 -10.30
N PHE A 198 -20.18 5.37 -11.22
CA PHE A 198 -19.16 6.39 -10.95
C PHE A 198 -19.64 7.41 -9.92
N VAL A 199 -20.88 7.89 -10.04
CA VAL A 199 -21.44 8.85 -9.08
C VAL A 199 -21.49 8.28 -7.66
N ILE A 200 -21.83 7.02 -7.49
CA ILE A 200 -21.78 6.35 -6.17
C ILE A 200 -20.36 6.40 -5.58
N GLY A 201 -19.34 6.05 -6.37
CA GLY A 201 -17.93 6.15 -5.95
C GLY A 201 -17.54 7.57 -5.55
N ALA A 202 -17.90 8.54 -6.37
CA ALA A 202 -17.61 9.96 -6.12
C ALA A 202 -18.34 10.51 -4.90
N LEU A 203 -19.62 10.22 -4.72
CA LEU A 203 -20.40 10.66 -3.55
C LEU A 203 -19.83 10.09 -2.25
N GLY A 204 -19.37 8.82 -2.29
CA GLY A 204 -18.65 8.23 -1.18
C GLY A 204 -17.41 9.06 -0.81
N GLY A 205 -16.58 9.41 -1.79
CA GLY A 205 -15.41 10.27 -1.58
C GLY A 205 -15.76 11.65 -1.05
N VAL A 206 -16.76 12.32 -1.63
CA VAL A 206 -17.24 13.63 -1.14
C VAL A 206 -17.73 13.56 0.31
N THR A 207 -18.49 12.53 0.67
CA THR A 207 -18.94 12.31 2.06
C THR A 207 -17.76 12.20 3.01
N ILE A 208 -16.74 11.44 2.63
CA ILE A 208 -15.53 11.24 3.42
C ILE A 208 -14.74 12.53 3.57
N LEU A 209 -14.66 13.36 2.53
CA LEU A 209 -14.00 14.67 2.59
C LEU A 209 -14.57 15.53 3.73
N PHE A 210 -15.90 15.55 3.88
CA PHE A 210 -16.52 16.27 5.00
C PHE A 210 -16.22 15.61 6.36
N MET A 211 -16.20 14.29 6.42
CA MET A 211 -15.93 13.57 7.67
C MET A 211 -14.47 13.71 8.14
N ARG A 212 -13.52 13.96 7.23
CA ARG A 212 -12.09 14.11 7.54
C ARG A 212 -11.72 15.43 8.21
N ARG A 213 -12.60 16.42 8.23
CA ARG A 213 -12.32 17.74 8.83
C ARG A 213 -11.96 17.69 10.32
N GLY A 214 -12.33 16.61 11.02
CA GLY A 214 -12.01 16.39 12.44
C GLY A 214 -10.83 15.45 12.70
N LEU A 215 -10.07 15.06 11.68
CA LEU A 215 -8.93 14.17 11.88
C LEU A 215 -7.78 14.87 12.61
N PRO A 216 -7.13 14.24 13.62
CA PRO A 216 -5.99 14.81 14.31
C PRO A 216 -4.76 14.89 13.39
N PRO A 217 -3.83 15.83 13.60
CA PRO A 217 -2.55 15.80 12.92
C PRO A 217 -1.71 14.60 13.40
N SER A 218 -0.78 14.13 12.57
CA SER A 218 0.13 13.05 12.95
C SER A 218 1.14 13.53 14.00
N PRO A 219 1.22 12.91 15.21
CA PRO A 219 2.25 13.26 16.20
C PRO A 219 3.68 13.08 15.66
N ARG A 220 3.91 12.03 14.85
CA ARG A 220 5.22 11.75 14.24
C ARG A 220 5.62 12.85 13.25
N TRP A 221 4.68 13.34 12.46
CA TRP A 221 4.92 14.46 11.55
C TRP A 221 5.17 15.75 12.33
N LEU A 222 4.40 16.05 13.36
CA LEU A 222 4.60 17.24 14.21
C LEU A 222 6.01 17.26 14.80
N VAL A 223 6.47 16.15 15.37
CA VAL A 223 7.85 16.02 15.89
C VAL A 223 8.87 16.25 14.78
N SER A 224 8.67 15.68 13.59
CA SER A 224 9.58 15.88 12.46
C SER A 224 9.67 17.34 11.96
N GLN A 225 8.64 18.14 12.24
CA GLN A 225 8.61 19.58 11.95
C GLN A 225 9.09 20.45 13.10
N GLY A 226 9.55 19.86 14.23
CA GLY A 226 9.95 20.58 15.43
C GLY A 226 8.77 21.14 16.25
N ARG A 227 7.53 20.76 15.92
CA ARG A 227 6.30 21.17 16.62
C ARG A 227 5.97 20.23 17.77
N THR A 228 6.93 20.08 18.69
CA THR A 228 6.89 19.06 19.75
C THR A 228 5.76 19.31 20.77
N GLU A 229 5.48 20.57 21.10
CA GLU A 229 4.38 20.90 22.03
C GLU A 229 3.02 20.45 21.51
N GLU A 230 2.74 20.70 20.23
CA GLU A 230 1.50 20.25 19.60
C GLU A 230 1.43 18.72 19.54
N ALA A 231 2.58 18.06 19.34
CA ALA A 231 2.63 16.58 19.41
C ALA A 231 2.31 16.07 20.82
N HIS A 232 2.74 16.78 21.87
CA HIS A 232 2.37 16.44 23.26
C HIS A 232 0.88 16.58 23.52
N GLU A 233 0.23 17.63 22.97
CA GLU A 233 -1.21 17.83 23.08
C GLU A 233 -2.00 16.67 22.42
N VAL A 234 -1.66 16.36 21.17
CA VAL A 234 -2.33 15.27 20.43
C VAL A 234 -2.15 13.92 21.13
N VAL A 235 -0.95 13.66 21.67
CA VAL A 235 -0.69 12.40 22.38
C VAL A 235 -1.39 12.38 23.74
N ALA A 236 -1.55 13.53 24.42
CA ALA A 236 -2.30 13.61 25.65
C ALA A 236 -3.78 13.25 25.47
N GLU A 237 -4.41 13.75 24.40
CA GLU A 237 -5.79 13.36 24.02
C GLU A 237 -5.88 11.86 23.69
N ALA A 238 -4.88 11.34 22.98
CA ALA A 238 -4.78 9.91 22.65
C ALA A 238 -4.64 9.03 23.90
N GLU A 239 -3.85 9.45 24.90
CA GLU A 239 -3.73 8.76 26.19
C GLU A 239 -5.02 8.80 26.98
N GLU A 240 -5.76 9.91 26.97
CA GLU A 240 -7.06 10.04 27.64
C GLU A 240 -8.08 9.07 27.05
N THR A 241 -8.21 9.06 25.70
CA THR A 241 -9.08 8.11 24.99
C THR A 241 -8.68 6.66 25.28
N ALA A 242 -7.39 6.37 25.34
CA ALA A 242 -6.90 5.01 25.60
C ALA A 242 -7.19 4.56 27.06
N ARG A 243 -7.14 5.47 28.04
CA ARG A 243 -7.48 5.16 29.44
C ARG A 243 -8.94 4.77 29.63
N GLU A 244 -9.84 5.27 28.79
CA GLU A 244 -11.24 4.87 28.81
C GLU A 244 -11.45 3.42 28.35
N GLU A 245 -10.56 2.89 27.51
CA GLU A 245 -10.65 1.51 26.97
C GLU A 245 -9.80 0.50 27.76
N VAL A 246 -8.86 0.95 28.58
CA VAL A 246 -7.96 0.08 29.33
C VAL A 246 -8.36 0.06 30.80
N ASP A 247 -8.62 -1.14 31.34
CA ASP A 247 -8.83 -1.32 32.79
C ASP A 247 -7.49 -1.10 33.54
N GLY A 248 -7.18 0.14 33.92
CA GLY A 248 -6.00 0.48 34.70
C GLY A 248 -5.11 1.55 34.07
N ASP A 249 -3.94 1.73 34.65
CA ASP A 249 -2.95 2.70 34.19
C ASP A 249 -2.22 2.26 32.92
N LEU A 250 -1.92 3.22 32.06
CA LEU A 250 -1.08 2.96 30.87
C LEU A 250 0.32 2.51 31.29
N PRO A 251 0.98 1.57 30.58
CA PRO A 251 2.34 1.16 30.84
C PRO A 251 3.31 2.35 30.92
N ALA A 252 4.39 2.24 31.67
CA ALA A 252 5.42 3.27 31.68
C ALA A 252 6.00 3.43 30.25
N PRO A 253 6.26 4.68 29.80
CA PRO A 253 6.87 4.90 28.48
C PRO A 253 8.31 4.38 28.48
N GLU A 254 8.64 3.57 27.49
CA GLU A 254 10.00 3.13 27.25
C GLU A 254 10.79 4.29 26.60
N PRO A 255 12.00 4.61 27.08
CA PRO A 255 12.82 5.62 26.42
C PRO A 255 13.08 5.18 24.97
N ILE A 256 12.55 5.91 24.02
CA ILE A 256 12.98 5.78 22.63
C ILE A 256 14.26 6.56 22.52
N ALA A 257 15.35 5.93 22.06
CA ALA A 257 16.53 6.68 21.64
C ALA A 257 16.05 7.79 20.71
N GLU A 258 16.46 9.05 20.99
CA GLU A 258 16.10 10.19 20.13
C GLU A 258 16.42 9.79 18.69
N GLU A 259 15.37 9.36 17.96
CA GLU A 259 15.51 9.16 16.53
C GLU A 259 15.79 10.54 15.96
N ALA A 260 17.05 10.78 15.61
CA ALA A 260 17.38 11.89 14.73
C ALA A 260 16.35 11.89 13.59
N PRO A 261 15.82 13.05 13.17
CA PRO A 261 14.83 13.13 12.12
C PRO A 261 15.25 12.19 11.01
N ALA A 262 14.42 11.19 10.69
CA ALA A 262 14.79 10.16 9.73
C ALA A 262 15.05 10.85 8.40
N GLU A 263 16.34 11.13 8.11
CA GLU A 263 16.73 11.68 6.83
C GLU A 263 16.20 10.73 5.75
N ARG A 264 15.42 11.26 4.84
CA ARG A 264 14.93 10.47 3.71
C ARG A 264 16.09 9.83 3.00
N PHE A 265 16.06 8.51 2.88
CA PHE A 265 17.09 7.81 2.12
C PHE A 265 17.04 8.29 0.66
N PRO A 266 18.13 8.86 0.13
CA PRO A 266 18.09 9.46 -1.19
C PRO A 266 17.79 8.41 -2.27
N ILE A 267 16.78 8.64 -3.11
CA ILE A 267 16.45 7.74 -4.23
C ILE A 267 17.70 7.43 -5.07
N LYS A 268 18.57 8.42 -5.29
CA LYS A 268 19.84 8.22 -6.01
C LYS A 268 20.75 7.17 -5.38
N ALA A 269 20.68 6.94 -4.08
CA ALA A 269 21.46 5.92 -3.41
C ALA A 269 20.90 4.51 -3.66
N LEU A 270 19.59 4.37 -3.84
CA LEU A 270 18.96 3.11 -4.25
C LEU A 270 19.37 2.67 -5.67
N LEU A 271 19.71 3.63 -6.53
CA LEU A 271 20.13 3.38 -7.91
C LEU A 271 21.63 3.09 -8.04
N LYS A 272 22.35 2.90 -6.92
CA LYS A 272 23.77 2.53 -6.90
C LYS A 272 23.96 1.09 -6.38
N PRO A 273 25.05 0.40 -6.76
CA PRO A 273 25.43 -0.86 -6.13
C PRO A 273 25.61 -0.74 -4.61
N PRO A 274 25.20 -1.73 -3.81
CA PRO A 274 24.56 -3.00 -4.19
C PRO A 274 23.04 -2.94 -4.35
N MET A 275 22.39 -1.81 -4.03
CA MET A 275 20.94 -1.66 -3.96
C MET A 275 20.24 -1.77 -5.32
N ILE A 276 20.87 -1.31 -6.40
CA ILE A 276 20.25 -1.28 -7.74
C ILE A 276 19.78 -2.66 -8.21
N GLY A 277 20.52 -3.74 -7.88
CA GLY A 277 20.12 -5.10 -8.24
C GLY A 277 18.81 -5.51 -7.55
N ARG A 278 18.63 -5.12 -6.29
CA ARG A 278 17.39 -5.37 -5.53
C ARG A 278 16.23 -4.54 -6.08
N VAL A 279 16.47 -3.26 -6.36
CA VAL A 279 15.48 -2.38 -7.00
C VAL A 279 15.04 -2.96 -8.34
N ALA A 280 15.97 -3.36 -9.19
CA ALA A 280 15.66 -3.95 -10.50
C ALA A 280 14.85 -5.25 -10.38
N LEU A 281 15.21 -6.12 -9.42
CA LEU A 281 14.48 -7.36 -9.17
C LEU A 281 13.03 -7.07 -8.75
N PHE A 282 12.84 -6.19 -7.77
CA PHE A 282 11.49 -5.92 -7.26
C PHE A 282 10.65 -5.07 -8.20
N VAL A 283 11.25 -4.14 -8.96
CA VAL A 283 10.55 -3.47 -10.07
C VAL A 283 10.10 -4.51 -11.10
N GLY A 284 10.94 -5.47 -11.46
CA GLY A 284 10.59 -6.56 -12.38
C GLY A 284 9.44 -7.42 -11.85
N ILE A 285 9.48 -7.82 -10.57
CA ILE A 285 8.41 -8.61 -9.93
C ILE A 285 7.08 -7.85 -9.97
N TRP A 286 7.06 -6.62 -9.47
CA TRP A 286 5.85 -5.80 -9.44
C TRP A 286 5.33 -5.47 -10.84
N PHE A 287 6.22 -5.14 -11.77
CA PHE A 287 5.85 -4.84 -13.15
C PHE A 287 5.15 -6.02 -13.84
N VAL A 288 5.76 -7.20 -13.78
CA VAL A 288 5.19 -8.40 -14.40
C VAL A 288 3.90 -8.81 -13.70
N TYR A 289 3.88 -8.80 -12.37
CA TYR A 289 2.68 -9.09 -11.60
C TYR A 289 1.53 -8.15 -11.95
N TYR A 290 1.78 -6.85 -12.05
CA TYR A 290 0.73 -5.87 -12.34
C TYR A 290 0.17 -5.97 -13.75
N ILE A 291 0.92 -6.44 -14.74
CA ILE A 291 0.35 -6.74 -16.06
C ILE A 291 -0.83 -7.71 -15.94
N GLY A 292 -0.61 -8.85 -15.31
CA GLY A 292 -1.67 -9.85 -15.16
C GLY A 292 -2.74 -9.44 -14.16
N ASN A 293 -2.34 -8.83 -13.02
CA ASN A 293 -3.26 -8.40 -11.98
C ASN A 293 -4.28 -7.37 -12.48
N TYR A 294 -3.81 -6.31 -13.15
CA TYR A 294 -4.71 -5.32 -13.76
C TYR A 294 -5.45 -5.88 -14.97
N GLY A 295 -4.87 -6.85 -15.68
CA GLY A 295 -5.59 -7.64 -16.69
C GLY A 295 -6.82 -8.31 -16.10
N TRP A 296 -6.68 -9.03 -14.99
CA TRP A 296 -7.80 -9.66 -14.29
C TRP A 296 -8.78 -8.63 -13.71
N LEU A 297 -8.29 -7.67 -12.94
CA LEU A 297 -9.12 -6.67 -12.26
C LEU A 297 -9.93 -5.80 -13.20
N THR A 298 -9.35 -5.41 -14.35
CA THR A 298 -9.95 -4.37 -15.21
C THR A 298 -10.53 -4.89 -16.52
N LEU A 299 -10.12 -6.07 -16.99
CA LEU A 299 -10.53 -6.57 -18.29
C LEU A 299 -11.39 -7.84 -18.23
N ALA A 300 -11.52 -8.52 -17.10
CA ALA A 300 -12.28 -9.75 -17.00
C ALA A 300 -13.72 -9.61 -17.52
N PRO A 301 -14.53 -8.58 -17.17
CA PRO A 301 -15.88 -8.42 -17.73
C PRO A 301 -15.85 -8.25 -19.26
N THR A 302 -14.88 -7.50 -19.78
CA THR A 302 -14.70 -7.25 -21.21
C THR A 302 -14.37 -8.54 -21.95
N LEU A 303 -13.42 -9.33 -21.44
CA LEU A 303 -13.01 -10.60 -22.05
C LEU A 303 -14.15 -11.63 -22.05
N PHE A 304 -14.94 -11.69 -20.96
CA PHE A 304 -16.09 -12.59 -20.92
C PHE A 304 -17.18 -12.16 -21.90
N THR A 305 -17.43 -10.85 -22.07
CA THR A 305 -18.36 -10.37 -23.09
C THR A 305 -17.86 -10.61 -24.52
N ASP A 306 -16.56 -10.56 -24.77
CA ASP A 306 -15.96 -10.91 -26.06
C ASP A 306 -16.09 -12.43 -26.35
N LYS A 307 -16.08 -13.25 -25.30
CA LYS A 307 -16.29 -14.70 -25.41
C LYS A 307 -17.76 -15.07 -25.68
N GLY A 308 -18.70 -14.11 -25.54
CA GLY A 308 -20.12 -14.31 -25.80
C GLY A 308 -21.00 -14.42 -24.54
N TYR A 309 -20.46 -14.27 -23.34
CA TYR A 309 -21.28 -14.16 -22.13
C TYR A 309 -21.97 -12.80 -22.07
N SER A 310 -23.20 -12.75 -21.55
CA SER A 310 -23.85 -11.48 -21.29
C SER A 310 -23.07 -10.68 -20.24
N LEU A 311 -23.17 -9.34 -20.26
CA LEU A 311 -22.56 -8.51 -19.23
C LEU A 311 -23.13 -8.82 -17.84
N ALA A 312 -24.42 -9.18 -17.78
CA ALA A 312 -25.10 -9.57 -16.55
C ALA A 312 -24.50 -10.87 -15.97
N ASP A 313 -24.28 -11.89 -16.80
CA ASP A 313 -23.66 -13.15 -16.36
C ASP A 313 -22.22 -12.94 -15.96
N SER A 314 -21.45 -12.23 -16.78
CA SER A 314 -20.04 -11.88 -16.50
C SER A 314 -19.90 -11.19 -15.15
N THR A 315 -20.76 -10.22 -14.86
CA THR A 315 -20.76 -9.49 -13.59
C THR A 315 -21.16 -10.41 -12.42
N THR A 316 -22.14 -11.31 -12.63
CA THR A 316 -22.57 -12.28 -11.61
C THR A 316 -21.43 -13.23 -11.22
N TYR A 317 -20.66 -13.74 -12.19
CA TYR A 317 -19.50 -14.58 -11.92
C TYR A 317 -18.43 -13.85 -11.11
N LEU A 318 -18.21 -12.56 -11.40
CA LEU A 318 -17.24 -11.72 -10.72
C LEU A 318 -17.68 -11.27 -9.31
N ILE A 319 -18.97 -11.39 -8.97
CA ILE A 319 -19.41 -11.21 -7.57
C ILE A 319 -18.73 -12.23 -6.66
N VAL A 320 -18.76 -13.51 -7.02
CA VAL A 320 -18.12 -14.57 -6.23
C VAL A 320 -16.60 -14.37 -6.21
N SER A 321 -16.01 -13.98 -7.34
CA SER A 321 -14.59 -13.64 -7.41
C SER A 321 -14.22 -12.50 -6.45
N GLY A 322 -15.07 -11.48 -6.34
CA GLY A 322 -14.86 -10.35 -5.42
C GLY A 322 -14.71 -10.78 -3.95
N ILE A 323 -15.49 -11.76 -3.51
CA ILE A 323 -15.39 -12.32 -2.14
C ILE A 323 -14.02 -12.98 -1.92
N GLY A 324 -13.40 -13.50 -2.97
CA GLY A 324 -12.06 -14.10 -2.91
C GLY A 324 -11.00 -13.15 -2.35
N PHE A 325 -11.05 -11.85 -2.69
CA PHE A 325 -10.10 -10.87 -2.16
C PHE A 325 -10.14 -10.80 -0.62
N LEU A 326 -11.34 -10.76 -0.04
CA LEU A 326 -11.51 -10.72 1.41
C LEU A 326 -11.05 -12.02 2.06
N ALA A 327 -11.38 -13.16 1.47
CA ALA A 327 -10.93 -14.46 1.96
C ALA A 327 -9.39 -14.57 1.95
N GLY A 328 -8.73 -14.09 0.89
CA GLY A 328 -7.28 -14.05 0.78
C GLY A 328 -6.64 -13.13 1.80
N ALA A 329 -7.15 -11.90 1.94
CA ALA A 329 -6.65 -10.94 2.93
C ALA A 329 -6.77 -11.49 4.36
N TYR A 330 -7.89 -12.10 4.69
CA TYR A 330 -8.08 -12.76 5.99
C TYR A 330 -7.11 -13.91 6.20
N ALA A 331 -6.94 -14.78 5.19
CA ALA A 331 -6.03 -15.92 5.27
C ALA A 331 -4.56 -15.47 5.47
N THR A 332 -4.13 -14.33 4.90
CA THR A 332 -2.78 -13.80 5.08
C THR A 332 -2.43 -13.60 6.55
N THR A 333 -3.38 -13.17 7.38
CA THR A 333 -3.16 -12.96 8.82
C THR A 333 -2.73 -14.23 9.57
N HIS A 334 -3.03 -15.41 9.02
CA HIS A 334 -2.72 -16.71 9.64
C HIS A 334 -1.45 -17.35 9.09
N PHE A 335 -1.05 -17.03 7.86
CA PHE A 335 0.06 -17.71 7.18
C PHE A 335 1.32 -16.86 7.06
N SER A 336 1.22 -15.54 7.11
CA SER A 336 2.30 -14.60 6.78
C SER A 336 3.59 -14.84 7.56
N ASP A 337 3.50 -15.24 8.84
CA ASP A 337 4.65 -15.37 9.73
C ASP A 337 5.05 -16.82 10.04
N ARG A 338 4.26 -17.80 9.54
CA ARG A 338 4.48 -19.24 9.83
C ARG A 338 5.30 -19.95 8.77
N LEU A 339 5.27 -19.45 7.53
CA LEU A 339 5.91 -20.08 6.38
C LEU A 339 7.00 -19.17 5.83
N GLU A 340 8.03 -19.77 5.21
CA GLU A 340 9.07 -18.96 4.54
C GLU A 340 8.46 -18.16 3.39
N ARG A 341 8.49 -16.83 3.53
CA ARG A 341 7.82 -15.89 2.61
C ARG A 341 8.24 -16.07 1.16
N LYS A 342 9.53 -16.29 0.92
CA LYS A 342 10.05 -16.49 -0.43
C LYS A 342 9.30 -17.59 -1.18
N TYR A 343 9.22 -18.78 -0.61
CA TYR A 343 8.60 -19.93 -1.27
C TYR A 343 7.08 -19.84 -1.28
N THR A 344 6.50 -19.34 -0.20
CA THR A 344 5.05 -19.18 -0.09
C THR A 344 4.53 -18.14 -1.09
N THR A 345 5.17 -16.98 -1.19
CA THR A 345 4.79 -15.93 -2.14
C THR A 345 4.95 -16.42 -3.59
N ALA A 346 6.03 -17.13 -3.90
CA ALA A 346 6.24 -17.71 -5.22
C ALA A 346 5.18 -18.77 -5.57
N ALA A 347 4.83 -19.65 -4.62
CA ALA A 347 3.80 -20.67 -4.80
C ALA A 347 2.41 -20.04 -5.01
N ILE A 348 2.06 -18.99 -4.27
CA ILE A 348 0.79 -18.26 -4.44
C ILE A 348 0.75 -17.59 -5.81
N ALA A 349 1.85 -16.96 -6.27
CA ALA A 349 1.93 -16.37 -7.60
C ALA A 349 1.75 -17.42 -8.71
N ALA A 350 2.34 -18.61 -8.56
CA ALA A 350 2.15 -19.71 -9.48
C ALA A 350 0.71 -20.25 -9.46
N ALA A 351 0.10 -20.41 -8.27
CA ALA A 351 -1.28 -20.85 -8.13
C ALA A 351 -2.26 -19.86 -8.79
N TRP A 352 -2.01 -18.56 -8.66
CA TRP A 352 -2.74 -17.51 -9.38
C TRP A 352 -2.61 -17.67 -10.90
N GLY A 353 -1.39 -17.91 -11.40
CA GLY A 353 -1.14 -18.19 -12.81
C GLY A 353 -1.93 -19.42 -13.30
N VAL A 354 -1.93 -20.52 -12.54
CA VAL A 354 -2.72 -21.73 -12.85
C VAL A 354 -4.21 -21.41 -12.91
N ALA A 355 -4.75 -20.68 -11.95
CA ALA A 355 -6.16 -20.33 -11.92
C ALA A 355 -6.60 -19.58 -13.21
N LEU A 356 -5.78 -18.62 -13.66
CA LEU A 356 -6.06 -17.87 -14.89
C LEU A 356 -5.95 -18.75 -16.14
N LEU A 357 -4.97 -19.66 -16.20
CA LEU A 357 -4.86 -20.59 -17.33
C LEU A 357 -6.06 -21.52 -17.39
N VAL A 358 -6.55 -22.03 -16.25
CA VAL A 358 -7.75 -22.89 -16.23
C VAL A 358 -8.96 -22.13 -16.75
N ILE A 359 -9.17 -20.87 -16.38
CA ILE A 359 -10.24 -20.04 -16.94
C ILE A 359 -10.08 -19.89 -18.46
N GLY A 360 -8.88 -19.63 -18.93
CA GLY A 360 -8.59 -19.37 -20.34
C GLY A 360 -8.84 -20.57 -21.26
N TYR A 361 -8.53 -21.78 -20.80
CA TYR A 361 -8.59 -22.99 -21.62
C TYR A 361 -9.84 -23.82 -21.40
N PHE A 362 -10.45 -23.81 -20.19
CA PHE A 362 -11.61 -24.62 -19.84
C PHE A 362 -12.85 -23.78 -19.54
N VAL A 363 -13.01 -22.66 -20.27
CA VAL A 363 -14.02 -21.65 -20.00
C VAL A 363 -15.45 -22.23 -19.93
N SER A 364 -16.04 -22.12 -18.73
CA SER A 364 -17.45 -22.42 -18.46
C SER A 364 -17.90 -21.59 -17.24
N PRO A 365 -19.21 -21.38 -17.02
CA PRO A 365 -19.69 -20.63 -15.85
C PRO A 365 -19.12 -21.14 -14.53
N SER A 366 -19.12 -22.44 -14.31
CA SER A 366 -18.58 -23.05 -13.08
C SER A 366 -17.07 -22.83 -12.93
N ILE A 367 -16.30 -22.96 -14.02
CA ILE A 367 -14.86 -22.71 -14.02
C ILE A 367 -14.57 -21.24 -13.72
N ILE A 368 -15.29 -20.31 -14.33
CA ILE A 368 -15.11 -18.87 -14.09
C ILE A 368 -15.40 -18.53 -12.63
N ILE A 369 -16.46 -19.08 -12.05
CA ILE A 369 -16.82 -18.84 -10.64
C ILE A 369 -15.76 -19.41 -9.69
N ILE A 370 -15.40 -20.67 -9.85
CA ILE A 370 -14.47 -21.35 -8.94
C ILE A 370 -13.06 -20.77 -9.06
N PHE A 371 -12.52 -20.73 -10.26
CA PHE A 371 -11.16 -20.26 -10.48
C PHE A 371 -11.03 -18.74 -10.47
N GLY A 372 -12.11 -17.98 -10.73
CA GLY A 372 -12.19 -16.57 -10.48
C GLY A 372 -12.11 -16.23 -8.99
N PHE A 373 -12.80 -17.01 -8.14
CA PHE A 373 -12.66 -16.91 -6.69
C PHE A 373 -11.22 -17.22 -6.27
N VAL A 374 -10.61 -18.32 -6.77
CA VAL A 374 -9.23 -18.70 -6.47
C VAL A 374 -8.26 -17.61 -6.93
N ALA A 375 -8.42 -17.07 -8.14
CA ALA A 375 -7.58 -15.99 -8.66
C ALA A 375 -7.63 -14.74 -7.78
N SER A 376 -8.83 -14.32 -7.36
CA SER A 376 -8.98 -13.16 -6.49
C SER A 376 -8.50 -13.43 -5.05
N MET A 377 -8.71 -14.64 -4.54
CA MET A 377 -8.20 -15.06 -3.23
C MET A 377 -6.66 -15.06 -3.21
N THR A 378 -6.04 -15.57 -4.27
CA THR A 378 -4.57 -15.54 -4.38
C THR A 378 -4.03 -14.11 -4.48
N ILE A 379 -4.74 -13.15 -5.11
CA ILE A 379 -4.36 -11.74 -5.07
C ILE A 379 -4.43 -11.19 -3.64
N GLY A 380 -5.51 -11.48 -2.92
CA GLY A 380 -5.67 -11.09 -1.52
C GLY A 380 -4.57 -11.63 -0.60
N LEU A 381 -4.03 -12.83 -0.90
CA LEU A 381 -2.87 -13.42 -0.21
C LEU A 381 -1.55 -12.79 -0.68
N LEU A 382 -1.36 -12.68 -1.99
CA LEU A 382 -0.09 -12.34 -2.63
C LEU A 382 0.35 -10.91 -2.33
N VAL A 383 -0.57 -9.95 -2.45
CA VAL A 383 -0.21 -8.52 -2.36
C VAL A 383 0.37 -8.17 -0.99
N PRO A 384 -0.28 -8.46 0.16
CA PRO A 384 0.30 -8.16 1.46
C PRO A 384 1.64 -8.89 1.70
N MET A 385 1.75 -10.15 1.28
CA MET A 385 2.99 -10.92 1.41
C MET A 385 4.11 -10.35 0.55
N LEU A 386 3.81 -9.91 -0.68
CA LEU A 386 4.79 -9.31 -1.59
C LEU A 386 5.28 -7.95 -1.08
N TYR A 387 4.40 -7.11 -0.51
CA TYR A 387 4.81 -5.87 0.15
C TYR A 387 5.77 -6.14 1.32
N THR A 388 5.43 -7.10 2.18
CA THR A 388 6.30 -7.48 3.31
C THR A 388 7.63 -8.05 2.81
N TYR A 389 7.59 -8.93 1.82
CA TYR A 389 8.79 -9.52 1.22
C TYR A 389 9.68 -8.47 0.54
N THR A 390 9.08 -7.50 -0.15
CA THR A 390 9.81 -6.35 -0.72
C THR A 390 10.50 -5.55 0.38
N ALA A 391 9.78 -5.25 1.48
CA ALA A 391 10.28 -4.48 2.60
C ALA A 391 11.49 -5.14 3.29
N GLU A 392 11.52 -6.46 3.37
CA GLU A 392 12.62 -7.25 3.97
C GLU A 392 13.93 -7.18 3.17
N HIS A 393 13.88 -6.79 1.90
CA HIS A 393 15.05 -6.66 1.04
C HIS A 393 15.75 -5.30 1.13
N PHE A 394 15.18 -4.35 1.86
CA PHE A 394 15.76 -3.03 2.05
C PHE A 394 16.12 -2.81 3.51
N SER A 395 17.27 -2.13 3.75
CA SER A 395 17.67 -1.70 5.08
C SER A 395 16.60 -0.79 5.70
N THR A 396 16.56 -0.73 7.02
CA THR A 396 15.54 0.03 7.76
C THR A 396 15.39 1.47 7.24
N ASN A 397 16.49 2.15 6.95
CA ASN A 397 16.51 3.53 6.45
C ASN A 397 16.01 3.64 4.99
N ALA A 398 16.28 2.62 4.15
CA ALA A 398 15.93 2.61 2.73
C ALA A 398 14.56 1.98 2.43
N ARG A 399 13.96 1.28 3.42
CA ARG A 399 12.80 0.42 3.25
C ARG A 399 11.59 1.15 2.64
N ALA A 400 11.17 2.24 3.24
CA ALA A 400 10.01 2.99 2.77
C ALA A 400 10.20 3.50 1.35
N THR A 401 11.37 4.09 1.05
CA THR A 401 11.71 4.60 -0.28
C THR A 401 11.86 3.46 -1.29
N GLY A 402 12.46 2.33 -0.88
CA GLY A 402 12.64 1.15 -1.74
C GLY A 402 11.31 0.50 -2.14
N VAL A 403 10.41 0.30 -1.17
CA VAL A 403 9.07 -0.24 -1.44
C VAL A 403 8.28 0.70 -2.35
N ALA A 404 8.21 1.99 -2.02
CA ALA A 404 7.47 2.97 -2.81
C ALA A 404 8.00 3.09 -4.26
N LEU A 405 9.32 3.07 -4.45
CA LEU A 405 9.93 3.13 -5.77
C LEU A 405 9.63 1.87 -6.60
N THR A 406 9.76 0.69 -6.00
CA THR A 406 9.58 -0.58 -6.72
C THR A 406 8.13 -0.85 -7.05
N ASP A 407 7.21 -0.57 -6.13
CA ASP A 407 5.78 -0.64 -6.34
C ASP A 407 5.29 0.39 -7.36
N GLY A 408 5.67 1.67 -7.19
CA GLY A 408 5.29 2.75 -8.10
C GLY A 408 5.74 2.50 -9.54
N LEU A 409 7.00 2.10 -9.76
CA LEU A 409 7.48 1.73 -11.09
C LEU A 409 6.83 0.44 -11.61
N GLY A 410 6.50 -0.49 -10.73
CA GLY A 410 5.75 -1.70 -11.08
C GLY A 410 4.38 -1.40 -11.71
N HIS A 411 3.69 -0.36 -11.26
CA HIS A 411 2.38 0.04 -11.79
C HIS A 411 2.41 0.45 -13.28
N VAL A 412 3.60 0.73 -13.84
CA VAL A 412 3.76 0.89 -15.29
C VAL A 412 3.32 -0.39 -16.03
N GLY A 413 3.60 -1.57 -15.46
CA GLY A 413 3.09 -2.84 -15.98
C GLY A 413 1.55 -2.88 -16.00
N GLY A 414 0.91 -2.41 -14.94
CA GLY A 414 -0.54 -2.27 -14.88
C GLY A 414 -1.11 -1.31 -15.93
N ALA A 415 -0.45 -0.17 -16.15
CA ALA A 415 -0.84 0.79 -17.18
C ALA A 415 -0.74 0.22 -18.60
N LEU A 416 0.20 -0.71 -18.83
CA LEU A 416 0.36 -1.41 -20.11
C LEU A 416 -0.57 -2.64 -20.25
N ALA A 417 -1.15 -3.13 -19.15
CA ALA A 417 -1.97 -4.34 -19.15
C ALA A 417 -3.11 -4.30 -20.19
N PRO A 418 -3.92 -3.23 -20.32
CA PRO A 418 -4.97 -3.19 -21.33
C PRO A 418 -4.45 -3.36 -22.76
N LEU A 419 -3.32 -2.73 -23.08
CA LEU A 419 -2.72 -2.80 -24.42
C LEU A 419 -2.22 -4.23 -24.72
N ILE A 420 -1.52 -4.83 -23.76
CA ILE A 420 -0.92 -6.17 -23.91
C ILE A 420 -2.03 -7.24 -23.97
N ILE A 421 -2.96 -7.22 -23.02
CA ILE A 421 -3.97 -8.27 -22.86
C ILE A 421 -5.03 -8.21 -23.95
N LEU A 422 -5.57 -7.01 -24.27
CA LEU A 422 -6.52 -6.88 -25.36
C LEU A 422 -5.85 -7.06 -26.72
N GLY A 423 -4.59 -6.65 -26.87
CA GLY A 423 -3.80 -6.96 -28.06
C GLY A 423 -3.70 -8.46 -28.29
N ALA A 424 -3.39 -9.24 -27.26
CA ALA A 424 -3.36 -10.70 -27.32
C ALA A 424 -4.75 -11.27 -27.62
N ASN A 425 -5.80 -10.79 -26.95
CA ASN A 425 -7.18 -11.23 -27.22
C ASN A 425 -7.61 -11.00 -28.67
N THR A 426 -7.26 -9.84 -29.22
CA THR A 426 -7.61 -9.49 -30.60
C THR A 426 -6.82 -10.31 -31.63
N ALA A 427 -5.53 -10.54 -31.38
CA ALA A 427 -4.64 -11.24 -32.32
C ALA A 427 -4.84 -12.77 -32.30
N TRP A 428 -5.04 -13.37 -31.13
CA TRP A 428 -5.01 -14.82 -30.94
C TRP A 428 -6.21 -15.37 -30.14
N GLY A 429 -7.17 -14.51 -29.77
CA GLY A 429 -8.42 -14.89 -29.12
C GLY A 429 -8.32 -14.97 -27.59
N PHE A 430 -9.47 -15.30 -26.98
CA PHE A 430 -9.71 -15.29 -25.54
C PHE A 430 -8.66 -16.03 -24.71
N SER A 431 -8.30 -17.26 -25.12
CA SER A 431 -7.35 -18.09 -24.35
C SER A 431 -5.94 -17.45 -24.27
N SER A 432 -5.55 -16.69 -25.29
CA SER A 432 -4.25 -16.01 -25.28
C SER A 432 -4.17 -14.85 -24.29
N ALA A 433 -5.27 -14.13 -24.07
CA ALA A 433 -5.34 -13.10 -23.03
C ALA A 433 -5.09 -13.71 -21.65
N PHE A 434 -5.73 -14.85 -21.36
CA PHE A 434 -5.54 -15.56 -20.10
C PHE A 434 -4.19 -16.27 -20.02
N LEU A 435 -3.63 -16.73 -21.15
CA LEU A 435 -2.26 -17.25 -21.21
C LEU A 435 -1.25 -16.18 -20.80
N VAL A 436 -1.34 -14.97 -21.37
CA VAL A 436 -0.46 -13.86 -21.01
C VAL A 436 -0.59 -13.54 -19.52
N MET A 437 -1.81 -13.39 -18.99
CA MET A 437 -2.01 -13.15 -17.57
C MET A 437 -1.46 -14.29 -16.70
N GLY A 438 -1.68 -15.55 -17.07
CA GLY A 438 -1.18 -16.70 -16.33
C GLY A 438 0.35 -16.77 -16.32
N ILE A 439 1.00 -16.52 -17.47
CA ILE A 439 2.46 -16.47 -17.58
C ILE A 439 3.05 -15.42 -16.64
N THR A 440 2.40 -14.27 -16.47
CA THR A 440 2.91 -13.25 -15.53
C THR A 440 2.98 -13.75 -14.09
N GLY A 441 2.06 -14.63 -13.66
CA GLY A 441 2.10 -15.28 -12.36
C GLY A 441 3.32 -16.19 -12.19
N PHE A 442 3.62 -17.01 -13.20
CA PHE A 442 4.80 -17.89 -13.17
C PHE A 442 6.11 -17.11 -13.23
N VAL A 443 6.18 -16.08 -14.08
CA VAL A 443 7.37 -15.23 -14.19
C VAL A 443 7.60 -14.45 -12.89
N ALA A 444 6.56 -13.87 -12.29
CA ALA A 444 6.66 -13.21 -11.00
C ALA A 444 7.12 -14.21 -9.92
N GLY A 445 6.54 -15.42 -9.88
CA GLY A 445 6.96 -16.49 -8.97
C GLY A 445 8.44 -16.88 -9.15
N ALA A 446 8.89 -17.03 -10.38
CA ALA A 446 10.30 -17.32 -10.69
C ALA A 446 11.24 -16.18 -10.25
N LEU A 447 10.87 -14.93 -10.50
CA LEU A 447 11.64 -13.77 -10.04
C LEU A 447 11.69 -13.68 -8.51
N ILE A 448 10.59 -13.98 -7.81
CA ILE A 448 10.55 -14.03 -6.33
C ILE A 448 11.58 -15.05 -5.80
N LEU A 449 11.76 -16.19 -6.47
CA LEU A 449 12.74 -17.20 -6.09
C LEU A 449 14.20 -16.74 -6.23
N LEU A 450 14.48 -15.63 -6.93
CA LEU A 450 15.80 -15.02 -7.00
C LEU A 450 16.13 -14.15 -5.76
N GLY A 451 15.12 -13.75 -4.98
CA GLY A 451 15.31 -13.00 -3.75
C GLY A 451 15.91 -13.83 -2.61
N ILE A 452 16.15 -13.22 -1.48
CA ILE A 452 16.74 -13.85 -0.30
C ILE A 452 15.66 -14.49 0.60
N THR A 453 16.07 -15.42 1.46
CA THR A 453 15.23 -15.93 2.55
C THR A 453 15.40 -15.01 3.76
N ALA A 454 14.32 -14.38 4.23
CA ALA A 454 14.38 -13.36 5.27
C ALA A 454 13.41 -13.58 6.44
N THR A 455 12.52 -14.58 6.35
CA THR A 455 11.50 -14.83 7.38
C THR A 455 12.13 -15.15 8.72
N ALA A 456 11.68 -14.46 9.78
CA ALA A 456 12.17 -14.60 11.15
C ALA A 456 13.67 -14.28 11.38
N ARG A 457 14.35 -13.63 10.44
CA ARG A 457 15.71 -13.12 10.64
C ARG A 457 15.67 -11.67 11.05
N SER A 458 16.60 -11.24 11.94
CA SER A 458 16.74 -9.82 12.22
C SER A 458 17.22 -9.09 10.96
N LEU A 459 16.63 -7.95 10.67
CA LEU A 459 16.92 -7.19 9.44
C LEU A 459 18.36 -6.68 9.40
N GLU A 460 18.99 -6.53 10.56
CA GLU A 460 20.40 -6.17 10.71
C GLU A 460 21.31 -7.33 10.24
N THR A 461 20.96 -8.58 10.50
CA THR A 461 21.73 -9.75 10.00
C THR A 461 21.63 -9.93 8.49
N VAL A 462 20.51 -9.57 7.88
CA VAL A 462 20.32 -9.62 6.43
C VAL A 462 21.19 -8.57 5.71
N THR A 463 21.40 -7.40 6.32
CA THR A 463 22.27 -6.35 5.77
C THR A 463 23.76 -6.59 6.05
N ALA A 464 24.11 -7.22 7.16
CA ALA A 464 25.50 -7.54 7.52
C ALA A 464 26.12 -8.64 6.65
N THR A 465 25.31 -9.62 6.21
CA THR A 465 25.76 -10.68 5.29
C THR A 465 26.21 -10.14 3.93
N ASP A 466 25.66 -9.00 3.49
CA ASP A 466 26.05 -8.32 2.25
C ASP A 466 27.37 -7.54 2.38
N SER A 467 27.70 -7.02 3.58
CA SER A 467 28.99 -6.37 3.84
C SER A 467 30.13 -7.40 3.90
N ALA A 468 29.87 -8.58 4.40
CA ALA A 468 30.87 -9.65 4.49
C ALA A 468 31.17 -10.32 3.13
N ALA A 469 30.32 -10.17 2.14
CA ALA A 469 30.55 -10.70 0.77
C ALA A 469 31.45 -9.81 -0.09
N ARG A 470 31.99 -8.70 0.44
CA ARG A 470 32.99 -7.86 -0.25
C ARG A 470 34.39 -8.29 0.16
N PRO A 471 35.21 -8.86 -0.73
CA PRO A 471 36.62 -9.02 -0.45
C PRO A 471 37.30 -7.65 -0.53
N GLY A 472 37.64 -7.05 0.61
CA GLY A 472 38.51 -5.87 0.64
C GLY A 472 38.25 -4.79 1.71
N GLU A 473 37.20 -4.84 2.52
CA GLU A 473 37.05 -3.92 3.65
C GLU A 473 37.23 -4.68 4.97
N THR A 474 38.43 -4.51 5.57
CA THR A 474 38.71 -4.93 6.95
C THR A 474 37.84 -4.13 7.89
N VAL A 475 36.85 -4.78 8.49
CA VAL A 475 36.12 -4.27 9.65
C VAL A 475 37.14 -4.17 10.79
N THR A 476 37.49 -2.96 11.18
CA THR A 476 38.20 -2.74 12.43
C THR A 476 37.32 -3.12 13.58
N ASP A 477 37.67 -4.25 14.18
CA ASP A 477 37.03 -4.87 15.35
C ASP A 477 37.15 -3.92 16.55
N SER A 478 36.10 -3.14 16.82
CA SER A 478 36.00 -2.23 17.97
C SER A 478 34.72 -2.54 18.76
N ALA A 479 34.52 -3.80 19.15
CA ALA A 479 33.59 -4.12 20.24
C ALA A 479 33.74 -5.59 20.69
N ALA A 480 34.76 -5.93 21.43
CA ALA A 480 34.73 -7.05 22.41
C ALA A 480 35.89 -6.92 23.40
N ARG A 481 35.74 -6.10 24.41
CA ARG A 481 36.47 -6.32 25.66
C ARG A 481 35.62 -7.23 26.55
N PRO A 482 36.08 -8.42 26.94
CA PRO A 482 35.37 -9.22 27.92
C PRO A 482 35.46 -8.53 29.29
N VAL A 483 34.32 -8.39 29.94
CA VAL A 483 34.17 -7.96 31.33
C VAL A 483 34.92 -8.98 32.19
N GLY A 484 35.95 -8.52 32.90
CA GLY A 484 36.77 -9.35 33.77
C GLY A 484 35.98 -10.00 34.90
N GLU A 485 36.15 -11.31 35.03
CA GLU A 485 35.75 -12.08 36.20
C GLU A 485 36.42 -11.59 37.46
N ASN A 486 35.66 -10.99 38.35
CA ASN A 486 36.08 -10.61 39.69
C ASN A 486 36.01 -11.86 40.59
N ARG A 487 37.12 -12.60 40.73
CA ARG A 487 37.24 -13.66 41.76
C ARG A 487 37.57 -13.02 43.11
N PRO A 488 36.87 -13.36 44.20
CA PRO A 488 37.23 -12.90 45.53
C PRO A 488 38.52 -13.56 46.02
N ARG A 489 39.47 -12.77 46.47
CA ARG A 489 40.66 -13.26 47.18
C ARG A 489 40.28 -13.65 48.59
N THR A 490 40.47 -14.91 48.92
CA THR A 490 40.54 -15.42 50.32
C THR A 490 41.81 -14.98 51.00
N PRO A 491 41.78 -14.51 52.27
CA PRO A 491 42.96 -14.25 53.03
C PRO A 491 43.55 -15.55 53.59
N ALA A 492 44.84 -15.74 53.33
CA ALA A 492 45.64 -16.76 54.07
C ALA A 492 46.07 -16.19 55.40
N GLY A 493 45.81 -16.93 56.48
CA GLY A 493 46.42 -16.83 57.78
C GLY A 493 47.80 -17.43 57.82
#